data_0cd85b70b21ee75f84d71130ddbfd630
#
_entry.id   0cd85b70b21ee75f84d71130ddbfd630
#
_cell.length_a   1.000
_cell.length_b   1.000
_cell.length_c   1.000
_cell.angle_alpha   90.00
_cell.angle_beta   90.00
_cell.angle_gamma   90.00
#
_symmetry.space_group_name_H-M   'P 1'
#
loop_
_entity.id
_entity.type
_entity.pdbx_description
1 polymer ?
#
loop_
_entity_poly.entity_id
_entity_poly.type
_entity_poly.pdbx_seq_one_letter_code
_entity_poly.pdbx_strand_id
1 'polypeptide(L)'
;MSNKKVKGIIVNGEEIDADVILSGADYHHSETLLDKEHRQYSEAYWDSKTFAPSSLLFYVGFNKKLKNIEHHNLFFDTDFEKHAEEIYDEPQWPSDPLFYVNFPSITDASMAPEGCETGFFLVPIAPGLEDTPKLRSHYFDLILKRFEKRTGEKVKKNIIFQESFCVNDFKEAYNSYKGNAYGMANTLLQTAFLRPKLKSKKVENLYFTGQLTVPGPGVPPALISGKLVSELIAMKN
;
A
#
# COMPACT_ATOMS: atom_id res chain seq x y z
N MET A 1 -1.51 28.06 14.26
CA MET A 1 -2.26 27.40 15.35
C MET A 1 -2.51 28.39 16.49
N SER A 2 -3.65 28.35 17.15
CA SER A 2 -3.88 29.05 18.40
C SER A 2 -4.36 28.01 19.44
N ASN A 3 -3.81 28.08 20.66
CA ASN A 3 -4.22 27.22 21.79
C ASN A 3 -4.30 25.73 21.52
N LYS A 4 -3.30 25.13 20.87
CA LYS A 4 -3.25 23.69 20.55
C LYS A 4 -4.37 23.18 19.60
N LYS A 5 -5.00 24.07 18.84
CA LYS A 5 -6.00 23.72 17.83
C LYS A 5 -5.53 24.14 16.44
N VAL A 6 -5.82 23.31 15.46
CA VAL A 6 -5.72 23.67 14.05
C VAL A 6 -6.96 24.47 13.68
N LYS A 7 -6.81 25.56 12.91
CA LYS A 7 -7.94 26.35 12.44
C LYS A 7 -8.62 25.75 11.22
N GLY A 8 -7.85 25.06 10.38
CA GLY A 8 -8.31 24.52 9.12
C GLY A 8 -7.16 23.89 8.34
N ILE A 9 -7.33 23.75 7.06
CA ILE A 9 -6.34 23.23 6.11
C ILE A 9 -6.10 24.24 4.99
N ILE A 10 -4.93 24.15 4.36
CA ILE A 10 -4.61 24.94 3.15
C ILE A 10 -4.61 23.97 1.97
N VAL A 11 -5.46 24.22 0.98
CA VAL A 11 -5.57 23.43 -0.24
C VAL A 11 -5.34 24.34 -1.45
N ASN A 12 -4.30 24.07 -2.24
CA ASN A 12 -3.94 24.88 -3.41
C ASN A 12 -3.78 26.41 -3.10
N GLY A 13 -3.32 26.72 -1.88
CA GLY A 13 -3.14 28.12 -1.43
C GLY A 13 -4.37 28.77 -0.82
N GLU A 14 -5.52 28.08 -0.79
CA GLU A 14 -6.75 28.55 -0.16
C GLU A 14 -6.90 27.97 1.25
N GLU A 15 -7.21 28.84 2.23
CA GLU A 15 -7.50 28.42 3.61
C GLU A 15 -8.96 27.95 3.71
N ILE A 16 -9.15 26.76 4.28
CA ILE A 16 -10.47 26.19 4.57
C ILE A 16 -10.57 26.00 6.08
N ASP A 17 -11.41 26.81 6.73
CA ASP A 17 -11.65 26.73 8.16
C ASP A 17 -12.43 25.46 8.52
N ALA A 18 -12.08 24.84 9.64
CA ALA A 18 -12.78 23.66 10.15
C ALA A 18 -12.64 23.51 11.66
N ASP A 19 -13.72 23.11 12.33
CA ASP A 19 -13.74 22.83 13.77
C ASP A 19 -12.99 21.54 14.12
N VAL A 20 -13.03 20.55 13.23
CA VAL A 20 -12.42 19.23 13.36
C VAL A 20 -11.68 18.87 12.08
N ILE A 21 -10.45 18.41 12.20
CA ILE A 21 -9.67 17.85 11.10
C ILE A 21 -9.55 16.35 11.28
N LEU A 22 -10.01 15.57 10.29
CA LEU A 22 -9.80 14.14 10.19
C LEU A 22 -8.91 13.84 9.00
N SER A 23 -7.69 13.35 9.25
CA SER A 23 -6.77 12.92 8.20
C SER A 23 -6.94 11.43 7.88
N GLY A 24 -7.22 11.13 6.61
CA GLY A 24 -7.16 9.79 6.03
C GLY A 24 -5.92 9.56 5.17
N ALA A 25 -5.02 10.55 5.06
CA ALA A 25 -3.73 10.41 4.40
C ALA A 25 -2.74 9.58 5.26
N ASP A 26 -1.58 9.22 4.69
CA ASP A 26 -0.53 8.57 5.46
C ASP A 26 -0.24 9.33 6.76
N TYR A 27 -0.15 8.61 7.87
CA TYR A 27 -0.06 9.23 9.20
C TYR A 27 1.24 10.04 9.37
N HIS A 28 2.37 9.48 8.93
CA HIS A 28 3.65 10.17 8.97
C HIS A 28 3.56 11.46 8.14
N HIS A 29 3.07 11.37 6.91
CA HIS A 29 2.87 12.54 6.04
C HIS A 29 1.97 13.59 6.71
N SER A 30 0.83 13.20 7.27
CA SER A 30 -0.09 14.10 7.96
C SER A 30 0.60 14.86 9.11
N GLU A 31 1.48 14.19 9.85
CA GLU A 31 2.25 14.87 10.91
C GLU A 31 3.34 15.79 10.34
N THR A 32 3.88 15.51 9.15
CA THR A 32 4.87 16.41 8.52
C THR A 32 4.29 17.75 8.09
N LEU A 33 2.97 17.84 7.92
CA LEU A 33 2.26 19.10 7.68
C LEU A 33 2.20 20.03 8.91
N LEU A 34 2.56 19.50 10.09
CA LEU A 34 2.61 20.25 11.34
C LEU A 34 4.05 20.66 11.68
N ASP A 35 4.20 21.76 12.43
CA ASP A 35 5.46 22.09 13.07
C ASP A 35 5.93 20.95 13.99
N LYS A 36 7.24 20.73 14.08
CA LYS A 36 7.83 19.61 14.82
C LYS A 36 7.34 19.47 16.26
N GLU A 37 7.10 20.57 16.95
CA GLU A 37 6.61 20.58 18.33
C GLU A 37 5.19 20.01 18.47
N HIS A 38 4.41 20.04 17.39
CA HIS A 38 3.02 19.56 17.35
C HIS A 38 2.88 18.12 16.85
N ARG A 39 3.98 17.50 16.35
CA ARG A 39 4.01 16.09 15.96
C ARG A 39 4.09 15.23 17.20
N GLN A 40 3.28 14.19 17.28
CA GLN A 40 3.32 13.29 18.45
C GLN A 40 4.33 12.16 18.30
N TYR A 41 4.70 11.81 17.06
CA TYR A 41 5.70 10.78 16.76
C TYR A 41 6.91 11.40 16.07
N SER A 42 8.12 11.02 16.51
CA SER A 42 9.37 11.48 15.91
C SER A 42 9.75 10.63 14.68
N GLU A 43 10.69 11.13 13.88
CA GLU A 43 11.26 10.33 12.78
C GLU A 43 11.86 9.01 13.31
N ALA A 44 12.59 9.07 14.45
CA ALA A 44 13.15 7.87 15.10
C ALA A 44 12.05 6.86 15.50
N TYR A 45 10.85 7.32 15.88
CA TYR A 45 9.73 6.42 16.13
C TYR A 45 9.33 5.68 14.84
N TRP A 46 9.13 6.41 13.73
CA TRP A 46 8.74 5.83 12.46
C TRP A 46 9.81 4.88 11.90
N ASP A 47 11.10 5.26 12.01
CA ASP A 47 12.22 4.43 11.60
C ASP A 47 12.34 3.13 12.39
N SER A 48 11.95 3.14 13.66
CA SER A 48 11.96 1.96 14.54
C SER A 48 10.83 0.96 14.27
N LYS A 49 9.88 1.29 13.35
CA LYS A 49 8.73 0.43 13.10
C LYS A 49 8.95 -0.54 11.95
N THR A 50 8.48 -1.76 12.15
CA THR A 50 8.36 -2.75 11.09
C THR A 50 7.13 -2.42 10.25
N PHE A 51 7.34 -2.16 8.96
CA PHE A 51 6.25 -1.94 8.01
C PHE A 51 5.86 -3.26 7.34
N ALA A 52 4.59 -3.38 6.98
CA ALA A 52 4.10 -4.40 6.08
C ALA A 52 4.71 -4.19 4.68
N PRO A 53 4.66 -5.19 3.79
CA PRO A 53 5.30 -5.08 2.49
C PRO A 53 4.84 -3.86 1.69
N SER A 54 5.73 -3.34 0.85
CA SER A 54 5.37 -2.63 -0.37
C SER A 54 5.04 -3.64 -1.45
N SER A 55 4.75 -3.16 -2.64
CA SER A 55 4.42 -4.02 -3.78
C SER A 55 5.03 -3.50 -5.07
N LEU A 56 5.52 -4.41 -5.90
CA LEU A 56 5.72 -4.16 -7.31
C LEU A 56 4.52 -4.72 -8.06
N LEU A 57 3.77 -3.83 -8.70
CA LEU A 57 2.53 -4.14 -9.40
C LEU A 57 2.72 -3.99 -10.91
N PHE A 58 2.05 -4.85 -11.68
CA PHE A 58 1.91 -4.69 -13.11
C PHE A 58 0.45 -4.85 -13.52
N TYR A 59 -0.04 -3.91 -14.31
CA TYR A 59 -1.33 -3.96 -14.98
C TYR A 59 -1.06 -4.31 -16.44
N VAL A 60 -1.60 -5.44 -16.89
CA VAL A 60 -1.26 -6.00 -18.20
C VAL A 60 -2.52 -6.33 -18.99
N GLY A 61 -2.61 -5.84 -20.21
CA GLY A 61 -3.64 -6.21 -21.17
C GLY A 61 -3.11 -7.21 -22.20
N PHE A 62 -3.87 -8.28 -22.44
CA PHE A 62 -3.51 -9.30 -23.43
C PHE A 62 -4.59 -9.37 -24.53
N ASN A 63 -4.17 -9.39 -25.80
CA ASN A 63 -5.07 -9.61 -26.96
C ASN A 63 -5.35 -11.11 -27.21
N LYS A 64 -5.53 -11.85 -26.13
CA LYS A 64 -5.71 -13.32 -26.16
C LYS A 64 -6.51 -13.75 -24.94
N LYS A 65 -7.42 -14.71 -25.10
CA LYS A 65 -8.01 -15.45 -24.00
C LYS A 65 -7.04 -16.50 -23.46
N LEU A 66 -6.94 -16.60 -22.13
CA LEU A 66 -6.07 -17.55 -21.44
C LEU A 66 -6.91 -18.71 -20.89
N LYS A 67 -6.36 -19.94 -20.92
CA LYS A 67 -7.13 -21.14 -20.62
C LYS A 67 -6.77 -21.83 -19.30
N ASN A 68 -5.49 -21.79 -18.93
CA ASN A 68 -4.97 -22.54 -17.78
C ASN A 68 -4.72 -21.62 -16.58
N ILE A 69 -5.67 -20.75 -16.31
CA ILE A 69 -5.61 -19.77 -15.23
C ILE A 69 -6.96 -19.63 -14.56
N GLU A 70 -6.95 -19.22 -13.31
CA GLU A 70 -8.12 -18.87 -12.52
C GLU A 70 -8.19 -17.36 -12.31
N HIS A 71 -9.31 -16.87 -11.74
CA HIS A 71 -9.43 -15.47 -11.35
C HIS A 71 -8.29 -15.06 -10.41
N HIS A 72 -7.95 -15.92 -9.44
CA HIS A 72 -6.85 -15.73 -8.49
C HIS A 72 -5.81 -16.84 -8.64
N ASN A 73 -4.56 -16.48 -8.87
CA ASN A 73 -3.45 -17.42 -9.02
C ASN A 73 -2.30 -17.03 -8.10
N LEU A 74 -1.83 -17.98 -7.28
CA LEU A 74 -0.70 -17.81 -6.39
C LEU A 74 0.46 -18.67 -6.87
N PHE A 75 1.64 -18.05 -7.00
CA PHE A 75 2.87 -18.71 -7.42
C PHE A 75 3.81 -18.85 -6.24
N PHE A 76 3.64 -19.95 -5.48
CA PHE A 76 4.49 -20.37 -4.36
C PHE A 76 5.47 -21.46 -4.83
N ASP A 77 6.21 -21.17 -5.87
CA ASP A 77 7.10 -22.14 -6.54
C ASP A 77 8.58 -21.93 -6.23
N THR A 78 8.86 -21.07 -5.24
CA THR A 78 10.20 -20.82 -4.66
C THR A 78 10.14 -20.81 -3.14
N ASP A 79 11.26 -20.59 -2.46
CA ASP A 79 11.36 -20.61 -1.00
C ASP A 79 10.60 -19.43 -0.40
N PHE A 80 9.58 -19.73 0.41
CA PHE A 80 8.76 -18.74 1.10
C PHE A 80 9.53 -18.03 2.23
N GLU A 81 10.29 -18.79 3.02
CA GLU A 81 11.01 -18.26 4.19
C GLU A 81 12.05 -17.23 3.73
N LYS A 82 12.80 -17.57 2.67
CA LYS A 82 13.78 -16.67 2.08
C LYS A 82 13.14 -15.37 1.58
N HIS A 83 12.00 -15.44 0.89
CA HIS A 83 11.31 -14.23 0.43
C HIS A 83 10.79 -13.39 1.60
N ALA A 84 10.30 -14.02 2.68
CA ALA A 84 9.88 -13.31 3.89
C ALA A 84 11.06 -12.62 4.59
N GLU A 85 12.22 -13.29 4.69
CA GLU A 85 13.47 -12.71 5.22
C GLU A 85 13.89 -11.47 4.42
N GLU A 86 13.89 -11.55 3.09
CA GLU A 86 14.21 -10.44 2.17
C GLU A 86 13.25 -9.25 2.27
N ILE A 87 12.06 -9.43 2.84
CA ILE A 87 11.10 -8.35 3.11
C ILE A 87 11.29 -7.73 4.50
N TYR A 88 11.44 -8.58 5.55
CA TYR A 88 11.30 -8.16 6.93
C TYR A 88 12.60 -8.05 7.70
N ASP A 89 13.53 -8.99 7.49
CA ASP A 89 14.74 -9.13 8.29
C ASP A 89 15.95 -8.52 7.59
N GLU A 90 16.12 -8.78 6.31
CA GLU A 90 17.17 -8.24 5.45
C GLU A 90 16.57 -7.53 4.22
N PRO A 91 15.96 -6.33 4.38
CA PRO A 91 15.22 -5.65 3.30
C PRO A 91 16.03 -5.48 2.02
N GLN A 92 15.65 -6.21 0.98
CA GLN A 92 16.26 -6.17 -0.33
C GLN A 92 15.27 -6.57 -1.43
N TRP A 93 15.65 -6.37 -2.68
CA TRP A 93 14.90 -6.90 -3.81
C TRP A 93 14.92 -8.43 -3.77
N PRO A 94 13.74 -9.11 -3.84
CA PRO A 94 13.70 -10.56 -3.66
C PRO A 94 14.46 -11.28 -4.76
N SER A 95 15.36 -12.20 -4.34
CA SER A 95 16.19 -12.97 -5.28
C SER A 95 15.37 -13.92 -6.15
N ASP A 96 14.27 -14.45 -5.60
CA ASP A 96 13.38 -15.42 -6.24
C ASP A 96 11.92 -15.17 -5.81
N PRO A 97 11.27 -14.10 -6.33
CA PRO A 97 10.02 -13.59 -5.77
C PRO A 97 8.88 -14.59 -5.89
N LEU A 98 8.12 -14.77 -4.83
CA LEU A 98 6.75 -15.25 -4.88
C LEU A 98 5.87 -14.15 -5.45
N PHE A 99 4.83 -14.52 -6.19
CA PHE A 99 3.93 -13.52 -6.77
C PHE A 99 2.50 -14.03 -6.89
N TYR A 100 1.60 -13.08 -6.96
CA TYR A 100 0.18 -13.27 -7.18
C TYR A 100 -0.22 -12.70 -8.53
N VAL A 101 -1.19 -13.35 -9.20
CA VAL A 101 -1.79 -12.83 -10.43
C VAL A 101 -3.31 -12.93 -10.35
N ASN A 102 -3.96 -11.81 -10.67
CA ASN A 102 -5.41 -11.72 -10.77
C ASN A 102 -5.83 -11.49 -12.22
N PHE A 103 -6.85 -12.23 -12.66
CA PHE A 103 -7.49 -12.06 -13.98
C PHE A 103 -8.99 -11.80 -13.80
N PRO A 104 -9.40 -10.57 -13.51
CA PRO A 104 -10.80 -10.24 -13.25
C PRO A 104 -11.71 -10.50 -14.47
N SER A 105 -11.19 -10.40 -15.68
CA SER A 105 -11.92 -10.64 -16.92
C SER A 105 -12.38 -12.11 -17.14
N ILE A 106 -11.89 -13.06 -16.32
CA ILE A 106 -12.41 -14.44 -16.32
C ILE A 106 -13.81 -14.53 -15.74
N THR A 107 -14.08 -13.75 -14.69
CA THR A 107 -15.39 -13.76 -13.98
C THR A 107 -16.30 -12.60 -14.35
N ASP A 108 -15.74 -11.51 -14.86
CA ASP A 108 -16.46 -10.32 -15.29
C ASP A 108 -16.01 -9.90 -16.70
N ALA A 109 -16.83 -10.22 -17.70
CA ALA A 109 -16.53 -9.91 -19.10
C ALA A 109 -16.39 -8.41 -19.39
N SER A 110 -16.89 -7.53 -18.53
CA SER A 110 -16.76 -6.08 -18.68
C SER A 110 -15.36 -5.54 -18.39
N MET A 111 -14.50 -6.36 -17.76
CA MET A 111 -13.14 -5.98 -17.36
C MET A 111 -12.10 -6.04 -18.49
N ALA A 112 -12.48 -6.52 -19.67
CA ALA A 112 -11.62 -6.52 -20.87
C ALA A 112 -12.45 -6.45 -22.15
N PRO A 113 -11.93 -5.92 -23.26
CA PRO A 113 -12.55 -6.05 -24.56
C PRO A 113 -12.76 -7.51 -24.99
N GLU A 114 -13.68 -7.76 -25.90
CA GLU A 114 -13.92 -9.10 -26.43
C GLU A 114 -12.63 -9.73 -27.00
N GLY A 115 -12.39 -10.98 -26.66
CA GLY A 115 -11.17 -11.70 -27.05
C GLY A 115 -9.90 -11.37 -26.26
N CYS A 116 -9.99 -10.39 -25.34
CA CYS A 116 -8.86 -9.93 -24.52
C CYS A 116 -8.96 -10.43 -23.07
N GLU A 117 -7.84 -10.36 -22.33
CA GLU A 117 -7.76 -10.56 -20.88
C GLU A 117 -7.04 -9.40 -20.21
N THR A 118 -7.44 -9.09 -18.97
CA THR A 118 -6.76 -8.15 -18.09
C THR A 118 -6.08 -8.91 -16.97
N GLY A 119 -4.77 -8.72 -16.81
CA GLY A 119 -3.97 -9.32 -15.75
C GLY A 119 -3.41 -8.27 -14.79
N PHE A 120 -3.49 -8.55 -13.49
CA PHE A 120 -2.86 -7.77 -12.43
C PHE A 120 -1.84 -8.67 -11.72
N PHE A 121 -0.56 -8.33 -11.82
CA PHE A 121 0.54 -9.05 -11.19
C PHE A 121 1.02 -8.30 -9.97
N LEU A 122 1.27 -8.99 -8.88
CA LEU A 122 1.75 -8.42 -7.63
C LEU A 122 2.92 -9.24 -7.08
N VAL A 123 4.04 -8.57 -6.86
CA VAL A 123 5.21 -9.08 -6.15
C VAL A 123 5.32 -8.32 -4.83
N PRO A 124 5.19 -8.98 -3.65
CA PRO A 124 5.50 -8.35 -2.37
C PRO A 124 7.00 -8.02 -2.30
N ILE A 125 7.33 -6.82 -1.85
CA ILE A 125 8.71 -6.36 -1.69
C ILE A 125 8.86 -5.57 -0.38
N ALA A 126 10.09 -5.39 0.10
CA ALA A 126 10.34 -4.51 1.23
C ALA A 126 10.00 -3.05 0.90
N PRO A 127 9.47 -2.26 1.84
CA PRO A 127 9.34 -0.82 1.66
C PRO A 127 10.72 -0.13 1.69
N GLY A 128 10.83 1.01 1.04
CA GLY A 128 12.04 1.83 1.05
C GLY A 128 13.13 1.41 0.07
N LEU A 129 12.91 0.36 -0.71
CA LEU A 129 13.87 -0.08 -1.72
C LEU A 129 14.06 0.97 -2.82
N GLU A 130 15.25 0.97 -3.43
CA GLU A 130 15.51 1.70 -4.66
C GLU A 130 14.59 1.17 -5.77
N ASP A 131 13.92 2.06 -6.46
CA ASP A 131 12.93 1.74 -7.49
C ASP A 131 13.32 2.40 -8.80
N THR A 132 13.70 1.59 -9.78
CA THR A 132 14.12 2.05 -11.11
C THR A 132 13.37 1.34 -12.24
N PRO A 133 13.20 1.98 -13.42
CA PRO A 133 12.58 1.32 -14.57
C PRO A 133 13.28 0.01 -14.97
N LYS A 134 14.60 -0.07 -14.80
CA LYS A 134 15.38 -1.27 -15.08
C LYS A 134 15.04 -2.43 -14.15
N LEU A 135 14.89 -2.17 -12.84
CA LEU A 135 14.47 -3.18 -11.86
C LEU A 135 13.05 -3.66 -12.17
N ARG A 136 12.11 -2.74 -12.42
CA ARG A 136 10.73 -3.09 -12.78
C ARG A 136 10.70 -4.01 -14.02
N SER A 137 11.40 -3.65 -15.08
CA SER A 137 11.48 -4.48 -16.31
C SER A 137 12.09 -5.85 -16.03
N HIS A 138 13.16 -5.92 -15.25
CA HIS A 138 13.80 -7.17 -14.87
C HIS A 138 12.82 -8.11 -14.15
N TYR A 139 12.12 -7.61 -13.13
CA TYR A 139 11.16 -8.41 -12.37
C TYR A 139 9.94 -8.80 -13.20
N PHE A 140 9.47 -7.94 -14.09
CA PHE A 140 8.41 -8.30 -15.02
C PHE A 140 8.79 -9.48 -15.92
N ASP A 141 9.95 -9.42 -16.56
CA ASP A 141 10.45 -10.52 -17.40
C ASP A 141 10.63 -11.83 -16.61
N LEU A 142 11.12 -11.72 -15.36
CA LEU A 142 11.32 -12.88 -14.49
C LEU A 142 10.00 -13.55 -14.13
N ILE A 143 9.01 -12.81 -13.61
CA ILE A 143 7.71 -13.37 -13.22
C ILE A 143 6.90 -13.82 -14.43
N LEU A 144 6.95 -13.11 -15.54
CA LEU A 144 6.25 -13.49 -16.77
C LEU A 144 6.79 -14.82 -17.33
N LYS A 145 8.11 -15.01 -17.33
CA LYS A 145 8.74 -16.29 -17.75
C LYS A 145 8.29 -17.44 -16.85
N ARG A 146 8.19 -17.23 -15.54
CA ARG A 146 7.71 -18.25 -14.60
C ARG A 146 6.22 -18.52 -14.79
N PHE A 147 5.41 -17.46 -14.97
CA PHE A 147 3.99 -17.57 -15.31
C PHE A 147 3.80 -18.44 -16.57
N GLU A 148 4.48 -18.13 -17.69
CA GLU A 148 4.42 -18.90 -18.92
C GLU A 148 4.83 -20.37 -18.73
N LYS A 149 5.87 -20.60 -17.91
CA LYS A 149 6.34 -21.98 -17.61
C LYS A 149 5.33 -22.79 -16.81
N ARG A 150 4.67 -22.17 -15.83
CA ARG A 150 3.74 -22.85 -14.91
C ARG A 150 2.37 -23.09 -15.52
N THR A 151 1.87 -22.14 -16.29
CA THR A 151 0.56 -22.23 -16.93
C THR A 151 0.58 -22.92 -18.29
N GLY A 152 1.73 -22.99 -18.94
CA GLY A 152 1.86 -23.43 -20.33
C GLY A 152 1.40 -22.36 -21.35
N GLU A 153 0.88 -21.23 -20.89
CA GLU A 153 0.43 -20.13 -21.74
C GLU A 153 1.63 -19.33 -22.27
N LYS A 154 1.64 -19.00 -23.56
CA LYS A 154 2.61 -18.11 -24.19
C LYS A 154 1.94 -16.77 -24.39
N VAL A 155 2.32 -15.79 -23.56
CA VAL A 155 1.61 -14.50 -23.48
C VAL A 155 2.46 -13.28 -23.84
N LYS A 156 3.78 -13.39 -23.78
CA LYS A 156 4.68 -12.24 -24.00
C LYS A 156 4.39 -11.48 -25.30
N LYS A 157 4.07 -12.20 -26.39
CA LYS A 157 3.76 -11.62 -27.71
C LYS A 157 2.32 -11.03 -27.79
N ASN A 158 1.50 -11.33 -26.82
CA ASN A 158 0.11 -10.93 -26.77
C ASN A 158 -0.12 -9.73 -25.84
N ILE A 159 0.92 -9.20 -25.23
CA ILE A 159 0.84 -7.99 -24.40
C ILE A 159 0.61 -6.79 -25.30
N ILE A 160 -0.50 -6.09 -25.10
CA ILE A 160 -0.88 -4.86 -25.81
C ILE A 160 -0.89 -3.63 -24.91
N PHE A 161 -0.86 -3.84 -23.60
CA PHE A 161 -0.77 -2.80 -22.58
C PHE A 161 0.05 -3.31 -21.40
N GLN A 162 0.90 -2.48 -20.85
CA GLN A 162 1.65 -2.75 -19.62
C GLN A 162 1.93 -1.44 -18.89
N GLU A 163 1.52 -1.38 -17.64
CA GLU A 163 1.83 -0.30 -16.71
C GLU A 163 2.41 -0.91 -15.43
N SER A 164 3.25 -0.19 -14.72
CA SER A 164 3.80 -0.64 -13.44
C SER A 164 3.59 0.39 -12.35
N PHE A 165 3.46 -0.07 -11.10
CA PHE A 165 3.34 0.77 -9.92
C PHE A 165 4.20 0.18 -8.79
N CYS A 166 5.06 0.98 -8.17
CA CYS A 166 6.02 0.50 -7.20
C CYS A 166 6.31 1.54 -6.10
N VAL A 167 7.39 1.38 -5.34
CA VAL A 167 7.76 2.18 -4.17
C VAL A 167 7.68 3.70 -4.43
N ASN A 168 8.21 4.18 -5.56
CA ASN A 168 8.18 5.61 -5.87
C ASN A 168 6.78 6.11 -6.16
N ASP A 169 5.96 5.31 -6.85
CA ASP A 169 4.57 5.67 -7.14
C ASP A 169 3.72 5.71 -5.86
N PHE A 170 3.94 4.79 -4.90
CA PHE A 170 3.30 4.84 -3.58
C PHE A 170 3.69 6.11 -2.81
N LYS A 171 4.95 6.55 -2.91
CA LYS A 171 5.39 7.82 -2.29
C LYS A 171 4.74 9.03 -2.96
N GLU A 172 4.70 9.05 -4.28
CA GLU A 172 4.19 10.17 -5.07
C GLU A 172 2.66 10.28 -4.98
N ALA A 173 1.93 9.19 -5.21
CA ALA A 173 0.47 9.22 -5.26
C ALA A 173 -0.19 9.29 -3.87
N TYR A 174 0.42 8.68 -2.84
CA TYR A 174 -0.19 8.55 -1.51
C TYR A 174 0.63 9.17 -0.38
N ASN A 175 1.77 9.78 -0.66
CA ASN A 175 2.73 10.26 0.34
C ASN A 175 3.12 9.16 1.35
N SER A 176 3.11 7.91 0.92
CA SER A 176 3.28 6.75 1.77
C SER A 176 4.68 6.66 2.35
N TYR A 177 4.79 6.55 3.68
CA TYR A 177 6.09 6.46 4.35
C TYR A 177 6.89 5.26 3.83
N LYS A 178 8.12 5.52 3.33
CA LYS A 178 8.99 4.53 2.66
C LYS A 178 8.31 3.80 1.49
N GLY A 179 7.22 4.34 0.94
CA GLY A 179 6.46 3.71 -0.16
C GLY A 179 5.82 2.38 0.24
N ASN A 180 5.42 2.21 1.52
CA ASN A 180 4.68 1.03 1.96
C ASN A 180 3.28 0.98 1.33
N ALA A 181 2.77 -0.23 1.06
CA ALA A 181 1.44 -0.41 0.49
C ALA A 181 0.37 -0.68 1.56
N TYR A 182 0.75 -1.25 2.71
CA TYR A 182 -0.19 -1.77 3.70
C TYR A 182 -0.07 -1.14 5.10
N GLY A 183 0.87 -0.22 5.32
CA GLY A 183 1.10 0.40 6.63
C GLY A 183 1.99 -0.43 7.54
N MET A 184 1.82 -0.27 8.87
CA MET A 184 2.63 -0.98 9.86
C MET A 184 2.24 -2.46 9.96
N ALA A 185 3.23 -3.34 10.03
CA ALA A 185 3.03 -4.77 10.25
C ALA A 185 2.32 -5.06 11.59
N ASN A 186 1.58 -6.16 11.65
CA ASN A 186 0.91 -6.64 12.87
C ASN A 186 1.84 -7.50 13.71
N THR A 187 2.92 -6.91 14.23
CA THR A 187 3.76 -7.57 15.24
C THR A 187 3.14 -7.41 16.63
N LEU A 188 3.55 -8.23 17.61
CA LEU A 188 3.05 -8.14 18.99
C LEU A 188 3.17 -6.74 19.60
N LEU A 189 4.25 -6.01 19.27
CA LEU A 189 4.50 -4.66 19.78
C LEU A 189 3.90 -3.54 18.89
N GLN A 190 3.17 -3.90 17.83
CA GLN A 190 2.58 -2.96 16.89
C GLN A 190 1.09 -3.25 16.63
N THR A 191 0.40 -3.85 17.60
CA THR A 191 -1.04 -4.16 17.50
C THR A 191 -1.84 -3.39 18.54
N ALA A 192 -3.15 -3.38 18.38
CA ALA A 192 -4.13 -2.80 19.31
C ALA A 192 -3.72 -1.38 19.77
N PHE A 193 -3.66 -1.15 21.08
CA PHE A 193 -3.36 0.15 21.70
C PHE A 193 -1.92 0.64 21.47
N LEU A 194 -1.03 -0.21 20.99
CA LEU A 194 0.37 0.15 20.66
C LEU A 194 0.50 0.83 19.28
N ARG A 195 -0.53 0.76 18.44
CA ARG A 195 -0.56 1.48 17.16
C ARG A 195 -0.71 3.00 17.35
N PRO A 196 -0.39 3.81 16.33
CA PRO A 196 -0.66 5.23 16.32
C PRO A 196 -2.11 5.56 16.69
N LYS A 197 -2.29 6.61 17.47
CA LYS A 197 -3.58 6.95 18.07
C LYS A 197 -4.51 7.60 17.06
N LEU A 198 -5.80 7.29 17.14
CA LEU A 198 -6.84 7.92 16.30
C LEU A 198 -7.01 9.42 16.57
N LYS A 199 -6.55 9.92 17.71
CA LYS A 199 -6.60 11.32 18.07
C LYS A 199 -5.21 11.81 18.43
N SER A 200 -4.84 13.00 17.94
CA SER A 200 -3.61 13.67 18.35
C SER A 200 -3.64 13.98 19.86
N LYS A 201 -2.51 13.74 20.53
CA LYS A 201 -2.30 14.14 21.91
C LYS A 201 -1.82 15.59 22.06
N LYS A 202 -1.32 16.17 20.96
CA LYS A 202 -0.74 17.52 20.94
C LYS A 202 -1.65 18.55 20.33
N VAL A 203 -2.57 18.11 19.44
CA VAL A 203 -3.53 18.98 18.73
C VAL A 203 -4.94 18.47 19.03
N GLU A 204 -5.75 19.30 19.69
CA GLU A 204 -7.02 18.88 20.32
C GLU A 204 -8.11 18.44 19.33
N ASN A 205 -8.13 19.03 18.13
CA ASN A 205 -9.14 18.82 17.10
C ASN A 205 -8.61 18.09 15.86
N LEU A 206 -7.45 17.42 15.97
CA LEU A 206 -6.85 16.63 14.91
C LEU A 206 -7.01 15.13 15.19
N TYR A 207 -7.54 14.43 14.21
CA TYR A 207 -7.81 13.00 14.24
C TYR A 207 -7.23 12.31 13.03
N PHE A 208 -7.03 10.98 13.13
CA PHE A 208 -6.44 10.15 12.09
C PHE A 208 -7.26 8.88 11.89
N THR A 209 -7.30 8.36 10.67
CA THR A 209 -7.91 7.09 10.30
C THR A 209 -7.04 6.35 9.30
N GLY A 210 -7.37 5.10 9.00
CA GLY A 210 -6.68 4.32 7.99
C GLY A 210 -5.70 3.29 8.53
N GLN A 211 -4.93 2.70 7.63
CA GLN A 211 -4.11 1.50 7.84
C GLN A 211 -2.99 1.63 8.90
N LEU A 212 -2.54 2.84 9.20
CA LEU A 212 -1.51 3.07 10.22
C LEU A 212 -2.08 3.14 11.64
N THR A 213 -3.40 3.31 11.79
CA THR A 213 -4.10 3.34 13.07
C THR A 213 -4.64 1.96 13.48
N VAL A 214 -5.42 1.91 14.56
CA VAL A 214 -6.19 0.71 14.96
C VAL A 214 -7.41 0.52 14.06
N PRO A 215 -7.77 -0.74 13.71
CA PRO A 215 -7.13 -2.00 14.12
C PRO A 215 -5.93 -2.42 13.27
N GLY A 216 -5.61 -1.75 12.18
CA GLY A 216 -4.41 -2.04 11.40
C GLY A 216 -4.62 -2.03 9.88
N PRO A 217 -3.76 -2.73 9.10
CA PRO A 217 -3.80 -2.73 7.65
C PRO A 217 -4.96 -3.56 7.08
N GLY A 218 -5.38 -3.16 5.88
CA GLY A 218 -6.43 -3.83 5.10
C GLY A 218 -7.72 -3.02 5.00
N VAL A 219 -8.55 -3.32 3.99
CA VAL A 219 -9.80 -2.58 3.72
C VAL A 219 -10.79 -2.65 4.89
N PRO A 220 -11.15 -3.83 5.43
CA PRO A 220 -12.05 -3.89 6.58
C PRO A 220 -11.50 -3.17 7.82
N PRO A 221 -10.22 -3.34 8.23
CA PRO A 221 -9.62 -2.56 9.31
C PRO A 221 -9.66 -1.05 9.08
N ALA A 222 -9.41 -0.57 7.86
CA ALA A 222 -9.49 0.86 7.55
C ALA A 222 -10.92 1.40 7.76
N LEU A 223 -11.95 0.68 7.32
CA LEU A 223 -13.36 1.02 7.57
C LEU A 223 -13.69 1.05 9.06
N ILE A 224 -13.20 0.06 9.82
CA ILE A 224 -13.36 0.01 11.28
C ILE A 224 -12.70 1.21 11.94
N SER A 225 -11.51 1.61 11.49
CA SER A 225 -10.83 2.80 12.01
C SER A 225 -11.65 4.07 11.81
N GLY A 226 -12.32 4.21 10.66
CA GLY A 226 -13.25 5.30 10.36
C GLY A 226 -14.43 5.33 11.33
N LYS A 227 -15.03 4.18 11.62
CA LYS A 227 -16.09 4.07 12.62
C LYS A 227 -15.61 4.47 14.01
N LEU A 228 -14.49 3.93 14.48
CA LEU A 228 -13.94 4.23 15.80
C LEU A 228 -13.62 5.72 15.96
N VAL A 229 -13.05 6.36 14.96
CA VAL A 229 -12.72 7.79 15.04
C VAL A 229 -13.98 8.67 15.01
N SER A 230 -15.01 8.29 14.24
CA SER A 230 -16.28 9.03 14.20
C SER A 230 -16.99 9.00 15.58
N GLU A 231 -16.98 7.85 16.26
CA GLU A 231 -17.48 7.73 17.63
C GLU A 231 -16.69 8.61 18.61
N LEU A 232 -15.35 8.66 18.50
CA LEU A 232 -14.51 9.54 19.34
C LEU A 232 -14.79 11.03 19.11
N ILE A 233 -15.13 11.42 17.89
CA ILE A 233 -15.50 12.81 17.58
C ILE A 233 -16.87 13.14 18.15
N ALA A 234 -17.85 12.23 17.96
CA ALA A 234 -19.23 12.42 18.45
C ALA A 234 -19.34 12.49 19.98
N MET A 235 -18.52 11.73 20.72
CA MET A 235 -18.51 11.77 22.20
C MET A 235 -17.99 13.09 22.78
N LYS A 236 -17.41 13.96 21.98
CA LYS A 236 -16.85 15.26 22.41
C LYS A 236 -17.74 16.45 22.13
N ASN A 237 -18.73 16.28 21.30
CA ASN A 237 -19.76 17.26 20.98
C ASN A 237 -21.03 16.96 21.82
#